data_cecd5de5b83607158951498a5ec0dfed
#
_entry.id   cecd5de5b83607158951498a5ec0dfed
#
_cell.length_a   1.000
_cell.length_b   1.000
_cell.length_c   1.000
_cell.angle_alpha   90.00
_cell.angle_beta   90.00
_cell.angle_gamma   90.00
#
_symmetry.space_group_name_H-M   'P 1'
#
loop_
_entity.id
_entity.type
_entity.pdbx_description
1 polymer ?
#
loop_
_entity_poly.entity_id
_entity_poly.type
_entity_poly.pdbx_seq_one_letter_code
_entity_poly.pdbx_strand_id
1 'polypeptide(L)'
;MRLNLVKDNPGATKNAKRVGRGIGSGTGKTSGSGHKGQKARSGVSIKGFEGGQMPIHRRLPKRGFNNVFRKVYTEVNLGRLQSAIDAGKLDASKPVNSEVLLEAGVISKKRDGVRILAKGELTATKVEIHAAGASKAAVVAVEKAGGKIVFPVAAAK
;
A
#
# COMPACT_ATOMS: atom_id res chain seq x y z
N MET A 1 13.75 -2.45 -28.90
CA MET A 1 13.70 -3.61 -27.99
C MET A 1 13.28 -4.83 -28.81
N ARG A 2 14.01 -5.95 -28.77
CA ARG A 2 13.64 -7.16 -29.52
C ARG A 2 12.76 -8.04 -28.62
N LEU A 3 11.65 -8.57 -29.11
CA LEU A 3 10.70 -9.40 -28.35
C LEU A 3 11.35 -10.64 -27.72
N ASN A 4 12.35 -11.21 -28.36
CA ASN A 4 13.10 -12.37 -27.85
C ASN A 4 14.00 -12.07 -26.64
N LEU A 5 14.20 -10.79 -26.29
CA LEU A 5 14.97 -10.36 -25.12
C LEU A 5 14.08 -10.07 -23.90
N VAL A 6 12.76 -10.08 -24.08
CA VAL A 6 11.81 -9.90 -22.97
C VAL A 6 11.79 -11.18 -22.14
N LYS A 7 12.30 -11.10 -20.92
CA LYS A 7 12.36 -12.20 -19.95
C LYS A 7 11.91 -11.71 -18.59
N ASP A 8 11.32 -12.60 -17.83
CA ASP A 8 10.99 -12.33 -16.43
C ASP A 8 12.26 -12.08 -15.61
N ASN A 9 12.11 -11.33 -14.54
CA ASN A 9 13.20 -11.14 -13.59
C ASN A 9 13.62 -12.47 -12.96
N PRO A 10 14.91 -12.69 -12.66
CA PRO A 10 15.38 -13.89 -11.98
C PRO A 10 14.60 -14.13 -10.67
N GLY A 11 13.98 -15.30 -10.54
CA GLY A 11 13.16 -15.65 -9.37
C GLY A 11 11.69 -15.23 -9.43
N ALA A 12 11.21 -14.61 -10.51
CA ALA A 12 9.80 -14.24 -10.69
C ALA A 12 8.89 -15.47 -10.76
N THR A 13 9.38 -16.56 -11.36
CA THR A 13 8.68 -17.84 -11.44
C THR A 13 9.39 -18.91 -10.62
N LYS A 14 8.63 -19.67 -9.87
CA LYS A 14 9.12 -20.84 -9.12
C LYS A 14 8.50 -22.10 -9.68
N ASN A 15 9.30 -23.15 -9.85
CA ASN A 15 8.78 -24.45 -10.24
C ASN A 15 7.76 -24.97 -9.22
N ALA A 16 6.65 -25.49 -9.68
CA ALA A 16 5.62 -26.09 -8.84
C ALA A 16 6.21 -27.28 -8.06
N LYS A 17 6.06 -27.27 -6.73
CA LYS A 17 6.50 -28.37 -5.88
C LYS A 17 5.58 -29.56 -6.06
N ARG A 18 6.08 -30.63 -6.65
CA ARG A 18 5.35 -31.89 -6.84
C ARG A 18 5.54 -32.77 -5.59
N VAL A 19 4.48 -32.97 -4.83
CA VAL A 19 4.48 -33.83 -3.63
C VAL A 19 4.04 -35.25 -3.96
N GLY A 20 4.40 -36.25 -3.13
CA GLY A 20 4.03 -37.64 -3.35
C GLY A 20 4.75 -38.29 -4.54
N ARG A 21 5.98 -37.91 -4.87
CA ARG A 21 6.73 -38.39 -6.05
C ARG A 21 8.01 -39.13 -5.67
N GLY A 22 7.91 -40.05 -4.71
CA GLY A 22 8.99 -40.93 -4.32
C GLY A 22 9.78 -40.47 -3.07
N ILE A 23 10.56 -41.36 -2.52
CA ILE A 23 11.29 -41.18 -1.26
C ILE A 23 12.36 -40.11 -1.41
N GLY A 24 13.09 -40.10 -2.52
CA GLY A 24 14.15 -39.14 -2.79
C GLY A 24 13.73 -37.67 -2.91
N SER A 25 12.42 -37.42 -3.11
CA SER A 25 11.87 -36.05 -3.21
C SER A 25 11.78 -35.33 -1.85
N GLY A 26 11.96 -36.02 -0.73
CA GLY A 26 11.77 -35.51 0.62
C GLY A 26 10.29 -35.28 1.01
N THR A 27 9.37 -35.36 0.06
CA THR A 27 7.92 -35.21 0.28
C THR A 27 7.15 -36.36 -0.41
N GLY A 28 7.66 -37.59 -0.28
CA GLY A 28 7.14 -38.79 -0.94
C GLY A 28 5.86 -39.33 -0.32
N LYS A 29 5.98 -40.32 0.57
CA LYS A 29 4.91 -41.17 1.06
C LYS A 29 3.64 -40.47 1.51
N THR A 30 3.72 -39.49 2.39
CA THR A 30 2.58 -38.74 2.96
C THR A 30 2.48 -37.32 2.44
N SER A 31 3.20 -37.00 1.38
CA SER A 31 3.23 -35.65 0.78
C SER A 31 3.67 -34.53 1.76
N GLY A 32 4.35 -34.90 2.86
CA GLY A 32 4.77 -33.97 3.91
C GLY A 32 3.73 -33.70 5.00
N SER A 33 2.55 -34.32 4.94
CA SER A 33 1.46 -34.10 5.91
C SER A 33 1.56 -34.95 7.19
N GLY A 34 2.49 -35.93 7.24
CA GLY A 34 2.58 -36.90 8.34
C GLY A 34 1.54 -38.02 8.21
N HIS A 35 1.30 -38.75 9.29
CA HIS A 35 0.46 -39.96 9.25
C HIS A 35 -0.96 -39.73 9.76
N LYS A 36 -1.14 -39.64 11.06
CA LYS A 36 -2.42 -39.51 11.75
C LYS A 36 -2.54 -38.10 12.34
N GLY A 37 -3.74 -37.71 12.73
CA GLY A 37 -4.01 -36.44 13.36
C GLY A 37 -4.76 -35.47 12.45
N GLN A 38 -5.31 -34.45 13.07
CA GLN A 38 -6.19 -33.48 12.41
C GLN A 38 -5.44 -32.66 11.34
N LYS A 39 -4.18 -32.33 11.59
CA LYS A 39 -3.35 -31.52 10.65
C LYS A 39 -2.94 -32.28 9.38
N ALA A 40 -3.03 -33.60 9.37
CA ALA A 40 -2.66 -34.43 8.22
C ALA A 40 -3.79 -34.55 7.17
N ARG A 41 -4.96 -33.98 7.44
CA ARG A 41 -6.14 -34.05 6.58
C ARG A 41 -6.44 -32.74 5.91
N SER A 42 -6.99 -32.77 4.70
CA SER A 42 -7.41 -31.60 3.97
C SER A 42 -8.67 -30.97 4.58
N GLY A 43 -8.80 -29.63 4.47
CA GLY A 43 -10.01 -28.92 4.86
C GLY A 43 -10.26 -28.76 6.36
N VAL A 44 -9.34 -29.23 7.22
CA VAL A 44 -9.47 -29.10 8.68
C VAL A 44 -8.59 -27.98 9.19
N SER A 45 -9.21 -26.96 9.77
CA SER A 45 -8.51 -25.85 10.42
C SER A 45 -8.63 -25.98 11.94
N ILE A 46 -7.49 -25.90 12.61
CA ILE A 46 -7.40 -25.89 14.09
C ILE A 46 -6.94 -24.53 14.63
N LYS A 47 -6.85 -23.53 13.74
CA LYS A 47 -6.47 -22.16 14.15
C LYS A 47 -7.52 -21.60 15.09
N GLY A 48 -7.07 -21.10 16.25
CA GLY A 48 -7.95 -20.51 17.25
C GLY A 48 -8.70 -21.52 18.12
N PHE A 49 -8.48 -22.84 17.98
CA PHE A 49 -8.99 -23.84 18.90
C PHE A 49 -8.08 -23.94 20.13
N GLU A 50 -8.64 -23.76 21.33
CA GLU A 50 -7.93 -23.74 22.60
C GLU A 50 -8.34 -24.93 23.52
N GLY A 51 -8.51 -26.10 22.95
CA GLY A 51 -8.81 -27.31 23.71
C GLY A 51 -10.20 -27.35 24.36
N GLY A 52 -11.14 -26.53 23.90
CA GLY A 52 -12.48 -26.37 24.48
C GLY A 52 -12.62 -25.15 25.37
N GLN A 53 -11.51 -24.52 25.76
CA GLN A 53 -11.53 -23.21 26.41
C GLN A 53 -12.04 -22.16 25.41
N MET A 54 -12.78 -21.15 25.90
CA MET A 54 -13.26 -20.05 25.05
C MET A 54 -12.09 -19.36 24.37
N PRO A 55 -12.05 -19.29 23.02
CA PRO A 55 -10.95 -18.67 22.27
C PRO A 55 -10.75 -17.22 22.65
N ILE A 56 -9.50 -16.73 22.57
CA ILE A 56 -9.11 -15.37 22.99
C ILE A 56 -9.97 -14.28 22.33
N HIS A 57 -10.34 -14.42 21.08
CA HIS A 57 -11.18 -13.45 20.36
C HIS A 57 -12.61 -13.35 20.90
N ARG A 58 -13.08 -14.33 21.69
CA ARG A 58 -14.36 -14.33 22.37
C ARG A 58 -14.24 -13.92 23.84
N ARG A 59 -13.09 -14.15 24.46
CA ARG A 59 -12.81 -13.70 25.85
C ARG A 59 -12.60 -12.21 25.94
N LEU A 60 -12.00 -11.60 24.90
CA LEU A 60 -11.79 -10.14 24.88
C LEU A 60 -13.10 -9.40 24.69
N PRO A 61 -13.34 -8.34 25.46
CA PRO A 61 -14.54 -7.51 25.28
C PRO A 61 -14.53 -6.85 23.89
N LYS A 62 -15.68 -6.78 23.27
CA LYS A 62 -15.87 -6.02 22.04
C LYS A 62 -15.68 -4.54 22.34
N ARG A 63 -14.97 -3.82 21.47
CA ARG A 63 -14.74 -2.38 21.63
C ARG A 63 -14.81 -1.66 20.29
N GLY A 64 -15.14 -0.36 20.39
CA GLY A 64 -15.15 0.52 19.24
C GLY A 64 -16.38 0.37 18.36
N PHE A 65 -16.43 1.19 17.36
CA PHE A 65 -17.48 1.20 16.33
C PHE A 65 -16.89 1.62 14.99
N ASN A 66 -17.58 1.31 13.92
CA ASN A 66 -17.19 1.74 12.59
C ASN A 66 -17.87 3.06 12.26
N ASN A 67 -17.09 4.16 12.16
CA ASN A 67 -17.61 5.46 11.78
C ASN A 67 -17.80 5.52 10.26
N VAL A 68 -19.04 5.44 9.79
CA VAL A 68 -19.41 5.50 8.37
C VAL A 68 -19.10 6.86 7.73
N PHE A 69 -19.05 7.94 8.51
CA PHE A 69 -18.75 9.30 8.04
C PHE A 69 -17.25 9.64 8.12
N ARG A 70 -16.40 8.64 8.37
CA ARG A 70 -14.96 8.84 8.44
C ARG A 70 -14.40 9.28 7.09
N LYS A 71 -13.79 10.46 7.05
CA LYS A 71 -13.05 10.93 5.88
C LYS A 71 -11.74 10.16 5.72
N VAL A 72 -11.50 9.64 4.54
CA VAL A 72 -10.29 8.87 4.20
C VAL A 72 -9.51 9.61 3.12
N TYR A 73 -8.35 10.14 3.47
CA TYR A 73 -7.49 10.86 2.54
C TYR A 73 -6.48 9.93 1.85
N THR A 74 -6.10 10.30 0.62
CA THR A 74 -4.99 9.64 -0.07
C THR A 74 -3.69 10.32 0.34
N GLU A 75 -2.75 9.55 0.89
CA GLU A 75 -1.47 10.07 1.36
C GLU A 75 -0.45 10.13 0.21
N VAL A 76 0.20 11.29 0.08
CA VAL A 76 1.26 11.51 -0.91
C VAL A 76 2.48 12.10 -0.22
N ASN A 77 3.63 11.47 -0.38
CA ASN A 77 4.90 11.92 0.16
C ASN A 77 5.64 12.85 -0.81
N LEU A 78 6.40 13.82 -0.28
CA LEU A 78 7.18 14.79 -1.08
C LEU A 78 8.15 14.09 -2.03
N GLY A 79 8.84 13.04 -1.58
CA GLY A 79 9.75 12.28 -2.44
C GLY A 79 9.03 11.59 -3.61
N ARG A 80 7.76 11.18 -3.46
CA ARG A 80 6.97 10.62 -4.56
C ARG A 80 6.57 11.69 -5.58
N LEU A 81 6.28 12.91 -5.12
CA LEU A 81 6.05 14.06 -5.98
C LEU A 81 7.31 14.40 -6.78
N GLN A 82 8.45 14.45 -6.11
CA GLN A 82 9.75 14.71 -6.77
C GLN A 82 10.05 13.67 -7.84
N SER A 83 9.91 12.39 -7.53
CA SER A 83 10.12 11.31 -8.50
C SER A 83 9.18 11.40 -9.72
N ALA A 84 7.96 11.90 -9.54
CA ALA A 84 7.02 12.09 -10.64
C ALA A 84 7.37 13.31 -11.50
N ILE A 85 7.94 14.36 -10.91
CA ILE A 85 8.47 15.55 -11.62
C ILE A 85 9.72 15.15 -12.41
N ASP A 86 10.65 14.43 -11.80
CA ASP A 86 11.89 13.96 -12.45
C ASP A 86 11.59 13.01 -13.62
N ALA A 87 10.53 12.21 -13.52
CA ALA A 87 10.04 11.34 -14.59
C ALA A 87 9.27 12.09 -15.70
N GLY A 88 9.09 13.42 -15.59
CA GLY A 88 8.34 14.22 -16.54
C GLY A 88 6.82 13.95 -16.57
N LYS A 89 6.28 13.29 -15.54
CA LYS A 89 4.84 12.99 -15.41
C LYS A 89 4.04 14.13 -14.77
N LEU A 90 4.73 15.01 -14.05
CA LEU A 90 4.15 16.18 -13.40
C LEU A 90 4.94 17.44 -13.80
N ASP A 91 4.22 18.44 -14.24
CA ASP A 91 4.78 19.77 -14.53
C ASP A 91 4.80 20.60 -13.24
N ALA A 92 5.98 20.97 -12.77
CA ALA A 92 6.15 21.81 -11.57
C ALA A 92 5.55 23.23 -11.73
N SER A 93 5.36 23.69 -12.97
CA SER A 93 4.82 25.04 -13.28
C SER A 93 3.30 25.12 -13.20
N LYS A 94 2.62 23.98 -13.16
CA LYS A 94 1.15 23.91 -13.10
C LYS A 94 0.69 23.59 -11.68
N PRO A 95 -0.51 24.03 -11.25
CA PRO A 95 -1.04 23.68 -9.95
C PRO A 95 -1.29 22.18 -9.87
N VAL A 96 -0.73 21.55 -8.86
CA VAL A 96 -0.83 20.09 -8.62
C VAL A 96 -2.11 19.79 -7.86
N ASN A 97 -3.16 19.46 -8.59
CA ASN A 97 -4.47 19.06 -8.06
C ASN A 97 -4.59 17.54 -7.93
N SER A 98 -5.62 17.07 -7.20
CA SER A 98 -5.89 15.64 -7.06
C SER A 98 -6.12 14.92 -8.39
N GLU A 99 -6.63 15.60 -9.41
CA GLU A 99 -6.87 15.09 -10.75
C GLU A 99 -5.57 14.90 -11.52
N VAL A 100 -4.71 15.91 -11.51
CA VAL A 100 -3.36 15.83 -12.12
C VAL A 100 -2.54 14.71 -11.48
N LEU A 101 -2.64 14.51 -10.17
CA LEU A 101 -1.97 13.40 -9.47
C LEU A 101 -2.51 12.02 -9.86
N LEU A 102 -3.80 11.93 -10.21
CA LEU A 102 -4.40 10.69 -10.69
C LEU A 102 -3.93 10.37 -12.11
N GLU A 103 -3.95 11.35 -13.02
CA GLU A 103 -3.49 11.23 -14.40
C GLU A 103 -2.00 10.87 -14.48
N ALA A 104 -1.17 11.51 -13.65
CA ALA A 104 0.26 11.20 -13.52
C ALA A 104 0.54 9.83 -12.89
N GLY A 105 -0.48 9.12 -12.37
CA GLY A 105 -0.35 7.83 -11.70
C GLY A 105 0.37 7.88 -10.34
N VAL A 106 0.47 9.08 -9.74
CA VAL A 106 1.01 9.26 -8.38
C VAL A 106 0.04 8.70 -7.35
N ILE A 107 -1.25 8.88 -7.58
CA ILE A 107 -2.32 8.29 -6.76
C ILE A 107 -3.19 7.37 -7.61
N SER A 108 -3.73 6.32 -7.01
CA SER A 108 -4.63 5.38 -7.67
C SER A 108 -6.11 5.70 -7.47
N LYS A 109 -6.45 6.47 -6.43
CA LYS A 109 -7.85 6.83 -6.07
C LYS A 109 -7.89 8.22 -5.45
N LYS A 110 -8.89 9.01 -5.82
CA LYS A 110 -9.06 10.39 -5.32
C LYS A 110 -9.58 10.44 -3.87
N ARG A 111 -10.37 9.50 -3.42
CA ARG A 111 -11.00 9.46 -2.08
C ARG A 111 -11.58 10.85 -1.66
N ASP A 112 -11.51 11.19 -0.36
CA ASP A 112 -11.99 12.48 0.19
C ASP A 112 -10.99 13.62 0.03
N GLY A 113 -9.91 13.41 -0.72
CA GLY A 113 -8.85 14.38 -1.00
C GLY A 113 -7.46 13.83 -0.78
N VAL A 114 -6.46 14.67 -1.00
CA VAL A 114 -5.03 14.34 -0.87
C VAL A 114 -4.47 14.95 0.39
N ARG A 115 -3.64 14.20 1.11
CA ARG A 115 -2.88 14.67 2.26
C ARG A 115 -1.37 14.54 2.00
N ILE A 116 -0.65 15.66 2.13
CA ILE A 116 0.79 15.71 1.87
C ILE A 116 1.58 15.39 3.13
N LEU A 117 2.57 14.50 2.99
CA LEU A 117 3.47 14.06 4.06
C LEU A 117 4.92 14.35 3.69
N ALA A 118 5.76 14.64 4.70
CA ALA A 118 7.13 15.11 4.52
C ALA A 118 8.19 14.03 4.27
N LYS A 119 7.81 12.79 3.92
CA LYS A 119 8.81 11.76 3.65
C LYS A 119 9.46 11.99 2.28
N GLY A 120 10.80 12.09 2.27
CA GLY A 120 11.63 12.42 1.10
C GLY A 120 11.84 13.91 0.94
N GLU A 121 12.70 14.28 0.00
CA GLU A 121 13.07 15.68 -0.29
C GLU A 121 12.31 16.17 -1.51
N LEU A 122 12.01 17.46 -1.53
CA LEU A 122 11.45 18.20 -2.66
C LEU A 122 12.50 19.20 -3.15
N THR A 123 13.10 18.93 -4.29
CA THR A 123 14.09 19.81 -4.94
C THR A 123 13.46 20.74 -5.97
N ALA A 124 12.27 20.40 -6.46
CA ALA A 124 11.51 21.22 -7.39
C ALA A 124 11.08 22.54 -6.73
N THR A 125 11.39 23.66 -7.37
CA THR A 125 11.08 25.00 -6.87
C THR A 125 9.71 25.49 -7.35
N LYS A 126 9.06 26.32 -6.54
CA LYS A 126 7.80 27.04 -6.87
C LYS A 126 6.61 26.13 -7.21
N VAL A 127 6.53 24.94 -6.63
CA VAL A 127 5.40 24.03 -6.85
C VAL A 127 4.19 24.51 -6.04
N GLU A 128 3.03 24.66 -6.71
CA GLU A 128 1.76 24.96 -6.07
C GLU A 128 0.96 23.67 -5.91
N ILE A 129 0.64 23.30 -4.66
CA ILE A 129 -0.04 22.03 -4.35
C ILE A 129 -1.41 22.31 -3.72
N HIS A 130 -2.47 21.83 -4.38
CA HIS A 130 -3.83 21.87 -3.84
C HIS A 130 -4.13 20.56 -3.09
N ALA A 131 -4.16 20.63 -1.74
CA ALA A 131 -4.34 19.46 -0.90
C ALA A 131 -5.39 19.68 0.18
N ALA A 132 -6.15 18.64 0.50
CA ALA A 132 -7.15 18.67 1.59
C ALA A 132 -6.49 18.80 2.99
N GLY A 133 -5.19 18.46 3.09
CA GLY A 133 -4.40 18.63 4.30
C GLY A 133 -2.92 18.34 4.08
N ALA A 134 -2.10 18.80 5.01
CA ALA A 134 -0.67 18.51 5.01
C ALA A 134 -0.17 18.33 6.45
N SER A 135 0.95 17.62 6.62
CA SER A 135 1.66 17.61 7.91
C SER A 135 2.43 18.92 8.11
N LYS A 136 2.63 19.34 9.35
CA LYS A 136 3.41 20.55 9.67
C LYS A 136 4.80 20.54 9.01
N ALA A 137 5.47 19.38 9.08
CA ALA A 137 6.78 19.21 8.45
C ALA A 137 6.73 19.31 6.91
N ALA A 138 5.64 18.86 6.27
CA ALA A 138 5.47 18.99 4.83
C ALA A 138 5.28 20.44 4.39
N VAL A 139 4.52 21.22 5.15
CA VAL A 139 4.34 22.66 4.89
C VAL A 139 5.70 23.38 4.92
N VAL A 140 6.45 23.17 5.99
CA VAL A 140 7.80 23.79 6.14
C VAL A 140 8.75 23.35 5.01
N ALA A 141 8.70 22.07 4.59
CA ALA A 141 9.56 21.58 3.52
C ALA A 141 9.20 22.19 2.14
N VAL A 142 7.90 22.33 1.85
CA VAL A 142 7.41 22.96 0.61
C VAL A 142 7.73 24.46 0.59
N GLU A 143 7.55 25.16 1.70
CA GLU A 143 7.91 26.58 1.84
C GLU A 143 9.41 26.81 1.67
N LYS A 144 10.27 25.95 2.24
CA LYS A 144 11.72 26.00 2.02
C LYS A 144 12.11 25.81 0.56
N ALA A 145 11.38 24.98 -0.19
CA ALA A 145 11.55 24.82 -1.63
C ALA A 145 10.95 26.00 -2.46
N GLY A 146 10.39 27.01 -1.80
CA GLY A 146 9.76 28.16 -2.47
C GLY A 146 8.38 27.83 -3.09
N GLY A 147 7.78 26.69 -2.73
CA GLY A 147 6.44 26.29 -3.14
C GLY A 147 5.36 26.79 -2.17
N LYS A 148 4.08 26.50 -2.50
CA LYS A 148 2.93 26.86 -1.69
C LYS A 148 1.95 25.70 -1.62
N ILE A 149 1.34 25.49 -0.43
CA ILE A 149 0.23 24.55 -0.27
C ILE A 149 -1.06 25.36 -0.11
N VAL A 150 -2.02 25.11 -0.98
CA VAL A 150 -3.34 25.73 -0.95
C VAL A 150 -4.33 24.70 -0.41
N PHE A 151 -4.98 25.06 0.69
CA PHE A 151 -6.06 24.25 1.24
C PHE A 151 -7.39 24.71 0.67
N PRO A 152 -8.30 23.82 0.26
CA PRO A 152 -9.64 24.19 -0.13
C PRO A 152 -10.32 24.88 1.06
N VAL A 153 -10.78 26.09 0.85
CA VAL A 153 -11.62 26.76 1.82
C VAL A 153 -12.86 25.89 2.01
N ALA A 154 -13.07 25.37 3.22
CA ALA A 154 -14.28 24.63 3.54
C ALA A 154 -15.45 25.56 3.25
N ALA A 155 -16.26 25.23 2.24
CA ALA A 155 -17.53 25.93 2.02
C ALA A 155 -18.31 25.82 3.34
N ALA A 156 -18.46 26.95 4.02
CA ALA A 156 -19.28 27.04 5.21
C ALA A 156 -20.67 26.54 4.84
N LYS A 157 -21.09 25.42 5.45
CA LYS A 157 -22.46 24.94 5.42
C LYS A 157 -23.24 25.64 6.51
#